data_03222060b714202188d31ec90fb95215
#
_entry.id   03222060b714202188d31ec90fb95215
#
_cell.length_a   1.000
_cell.length_b   1.000
_cell.length_c   1.000
_cell.angle_alpha   90.00
_cell.angle_beta   90.00
_cell.angle_gamma   90.00
#
_symmetry.space_group_name_H-M   'P 1'
#
loop_
_entity.id
_entity.type
_entity.pdbx_description
1 polymer ?
#
loop_
_entity_poly.entity_id
_entity_poly.type
_entity_poly.pdbx_seq_one_letter_code
_entity_poly.pdbx_strand_id
1 'polypeptide(L)'
;FKVFCALSAVFVLWVITTLCSSFIYLTTWTLATQFLYFISEFHHNQKVAAFFQNLTWTPSIFIISYWPLSYIFHWNKEGYNVLPDLCQHCFNIVLIIIAVCMKPKL
;
A
#
# COMPACT_ATOMS: atom_id res chain seq x y z
N PHE A 1 -2.53 8.58 15.80
CA PHE A 1 -2.64 7.32 15.03
C PHE A 1 -3.88 7.28 14.14
N LYS A 2 -5.03 7.66 14.68
CA LYS A 2 -6.29 7.67 13.92
C LYS A 2 -6.24 8.61 12.73
N VAL A 3 -5.70 9.81 12.91
CA VAL A 3 -5.53 10.78 11.82
C VAL A 3 -4.57 10.23 10.75
N PHE A 4 -3.49 9.62 11.19
CA PHE A 4 -2.54 8.99 10.27
C PHE A 4 -3.22 7.91 9.42
N CYS A 5 -4.04 7.07 10.04
CA CYS A 5 -4.77 6.02 9.30
C CYS A 5 -5.78 6.62 8.31
N ALA A 6 -6.47 7.69 8.69
CA ALA A 6 -7.41 8.37 7.78
C ALA A 6 -6.69 8.95 6.57
N LEU A 7 -5.56 9.64 6.80
CA LEU A 7 -4.79 10.23 5.70
C LEU A 7 -4.17 9.16 4.81
N SER A 8 -3.69 8.09 5.40
CA SER A 8 -3.13 6.95 4.64
C SER A 8 -4.20 6.27 3.79
N ALA A 9 -5.41 6.12 4.32
CA ALA A 9 -6.53 5.56 3.56
C ALA A 9 -6.88 6.44 2.36
N VAL A 10 -6.90 7.76 2.55
CA VAL A 10 -7.15 8.70 1.45
C VAL A 10 -6.06 8.60 0.39
N PHE A 11 -4.79 8.54 0.81
CA PHE A 11 -3.68 8.41 -0.12
C PHE A 11 -3.78 7.12 -0.93
N VAL A 12 -4.03 5.99 -0.28
CA VAL A 12 -4.14 4.70 -0.96
C VAL A 12 -5.32 4.70 -1.94
N LEU A 13 -6.46 5.26 -1.53
CA LEU A 13 -7.61 5.38 -2.40
C LEU A 13 -7.30 6.24 -3.63
N TRP A 14 -6.58 7.33 -3.44
CA TRP A 14 -6.15 8.19 -4.54
C TRP A 14 -5.26 7.41 -5.52
N VAL A 15 -4.31 6.64 -5.00
CA VAL A 15 -3.43 5.81 -5.85
C VAL A 15 -4.25 4.79 -6.64
N ILE A 16 -5.19 4.11 -5.99
CA ILE A 16 -6.03 3.11 -6.66
C ILE A 16 -6.83 3.75 -7.80
N THR A 17 -7.44 4.91 -7.55
CA THR A 17 -8.36 5.53 -8.52
C THR A 17 -7.64 6.23 -9.66
N THR A 18 -6.43 6.75 -9.43
CA THR A 18 -5.73 7.56 -10.42
C THR A 18 -4.58 6.84 -11.11
N LEU A 19 -3.88 5.96 -10.42
CA LEU A 19 -2.66 5.35 -10.94
C LEU A 19 -2.83 3.88 -11.33
N CYS A 20 -3.82 3.19 -10.78
CA CYS A 20 -4.07 1.79 -11.11
C CYS A 20 -5.05 1.68 -12.27
N SER A 21 -4.64 1.05 -13.34
CA SER A 21 -5.43 0.95 -14.56
C SER A 21 -6.20 -0.36 -14.69
N SER A 22 -5.93 -1.36 -13.84
CA SER A 22 -6.54 -2.67 -13.99
C SER A 22 -6.63 -3.38 -12.64
N PHE A 23 -7.74 -4.10 -12.42
CA PHE A 23 -7.95 -4.90 -11.22
C PHE A 23 -7.30 -6.28 -11.28
N ILE A 24 -6.66 -6.64 -12.40
CA ILE A 24 -6.00 -7.95 -12.52
C ILE A 24 -4.60 -7.95 -11.92
N TYR A 25 -4.00 -6.78 -11.66
CA TYR A 25 -2.65 -6.71 -11.10
C TYR A 25 -2.64 -6.94 -9.59
N LEU A 26 -1.64 -7.69 -9.13
CA LEU A 26 -1.42 -7.93 -7.71
C LEU A 26 -1.29 -6.63 -6.92
N THR A 27 -0.65 -5.61 -7.50
CA THR A 27 -0.48 -4.31 -6.87
C THR A 27 -1.84 -3.68 -6.52
N THR A 28 -2.82 -3.73 -7.43
CA THR A 28 -4.14 -3.18 -7.19
C THR A 28 -4.83 -3.88 -6.02
N TRP A 29 -4.76 -5.20 -5.97
CA TRP A 29 -5.34 -5.98 -4.88
C TRP A 29 -4.65 -5.70 -3.55
N THR A 30 -3.32 -5.55 -3.57
CA THR A 30 -2.55 -5.20 -2.38
C THR A 30 -2.95 -3.82 -1.86
N LEU A 31 -3.11 -2.83 -2.73
CA LEU A 31 -3.57 -1.50 -2.35
C LEU A 31 -4.98 -1.54 -1.77
N ALA A 32 -5.87 -2.37 -2.33
CA ALA A 32 -7.22 -2.53 -1.80
C ALA A 32 -7.19 -3.10 -0.37
N THR A 33 -6.37 -4.11 -0.11
CA THR A 33 -6.24 -4.66 1.25
C THR A 33 -5.62 -3.65 2.21
N GLN A 34 -4.67 -2.83 1.76
CA GLN A 34 -4.09 -1.76 2.57
C GLN A 34 -5.13 -0.71 2.95
N PHE A 35 -5.97 -0.32 1.99
CA PHE A 35 -7.06 0.62 2.26
C PHE A 35 -8.00 0.07 3.34
N LEU A 36 -8.40 -1.19 3.21
CA LEU A 36 -9.27 -1.83 4.19
C LEU A 36 -8.60 -1.94 5.56
N TYR A 37 -7.30 -2.19 5.59
CA TYR A 37 -6.54 -2.19 6.84
C TYR A 37 -6.59 -0.81 7.53
N PHE A 38 -6.33 0.27 6.80
CA PHE A 38 -6.34 1.61 7.40
C PHE A 38 -7.73 2.01 7.89
N ILE A 39 -8.78 1.65 7.15
CA ILE A 39 -10.16 1.91 7.57
C ILE A 39 -10.49 1.11 8.84
N SER A 40 -10.05 -0.14 8.93
CA SER A 40 -10.28 -0.97 10.11
C SER A 40 -9.59 -0.41 11.34
N GLU A 41 -8.36 0.09 11.19
CA GLU A 41 -7.63 0.74 12.30
C GLU A 41 -8.31 2.05 12.70
N PHE A 42 -8.80 2.82 11.73
CA PHE A 42 -9.53 4.06 12.02
C PHE A 42 -10.77 3.79 12.87
N HIS A 43 -11.48 2.70 12.60
CA HIS A 43 -12.67 2.31 13.35
C HIS A 43 -12.37 1.47 14.60
N HIS A 44 -11.10 1.29 14.95
CA HIS A 44 -10.66 0.49 16.09
C HIS A 44 -11.13 -0.97 16.06
N ASN A 45 -11.39 -1.53 14.89
CA ASN A 45 -11.75 -2.94 14.76
C ASN A 45 -10.48 -3.79 14.65
N GLN A 46 -9.96 -4.23 15.80
CA GLN A 46 -8.66 -4.89 15.87
C GLN A 46 -8.63 -6.26 15.19
N LYS A 47 -9.74 -7.00 15.22
CA LYS A 47 -9.80 -8.32 14.56
C LYS A 47 -9.69 -8.18 13.04
N VAL A 48 -10.45 -7.25 12.47
CA VAL A 48 -10.43 -6.99 11.03
C VAL A 48 -9.12 -6.38 10.61
N ALA A 49 -8.58 -5.45 11.40
CA ALA A 49 -7.29 -4.84 11.13
C ALA A 49 -6.18 -5.88 11.11
N ALA A 50 -6.14 -6.80 12.07
CA ALA A 50 -5.14 -7.87 12.10
C ALA A 50 -5.26 -8.78 10.87
N PHE A 51 -6.47 -9.11 10.48
CA PHE A 51 -6.70 -9.93 9.28
C PHE A 51 -6.15 -9.26 8.03
N PHE A 52 -6.48 -7.99 7.80
CA PHE A 52 -5.99 -7.28 6.61
C PHE A 52 -4.50 -6.97 6.68
N GLN A 53 -3.95 -6.74 7.86
CA GLN A 53 -2.51 -6.58 8.04
C GLN A 53 -1.77 -7.83 7.58
N ASN A 54 -2.19 -9.00 8.04
CA ASN A 54 -1.56 -10.26 7.65
C ASN A 54 -1.73 -10.54 6.16
N LEU A 55 -2.92 -10.27 5.62
CA LEU A 55 -3.20 -10.47 4.21
C LEU A 55 -2.34 -9.58 3.32
N THR A 56 -1.98 -8.39 3.79
CA THR A 56 -1.21 -7.42 3.03
C THR A 56 0.30 -7.70 3.06
N TRP A 57 0.83 -8.26 4.15
CA TRP A 57 2.28 -8.40 4.32
C TRP A 57 2.95 -9.23 3.22
N THR A 58 2.43 -10.40 2.92
CA THR A 58 3.06 -11.29 1.94
C THR A 58 3.15 -10.67 0.54
N PRO A 59 2.06 -10.16 -0.04
CA PRO A 59 2.17 -9.50 -1.34
C PRO A 59 3.01 -8.22 -1.29
N SER A 60 2.99 -7.49 -0.18
CA SER A 60 3.80 -6.27 -0.04
C SER A 60 5.29 -6.57 -0.08
N ILE A 61 5.73 -7.60 0.65
CA ILE A 61 7.13 -8.03 0.64
C ILE A 61 7.54 -8.48 -0.76
N PHE A 62 6.69 -9.23 -1.43
CA PHE A 62 6.94 -9.68 -2.79
C PHE A 62 7.12 -8.50 -3.75
N ILE A 63 6.22 -7.53 -3.68
CA ILE A 63 6.24 -6.35 -4.56
C ILE A 63 7.50 -5.52 -4.32
N ILE A 64 7.85 -5.24 -3.05
CA ILE A 64 9.01 -4.41 -2.76
C ILE A 64 10.32 -5.12 -3.13
N SER A 65 10.36 -6.44 -3.04
CA SER A 65 11.54 -7.21 -3.45
C SER A 65 11.71 -7.23 -4.97
N TYR A 66 10.61 -7.23 -5.70
CA TYR A 66 10.61 -7.28 -7.15
C TYR A 66 10.81 -5.90 -7.79
N TRP A 67 10.49 -4.82 -7.08
CA TRP A 67 10.47 -3.47 -7.64
C TRP A 67 11.82 -3.04 -8.23
N PRO A 68 12.99 -3.31 -7.61
CA PRO A 68 14.27 -2.89 -8.20
C PRO A 68 14.50 -3.50 -9.58
N LEU A 69 14.12 -4.75 -9.80
CA LEU A 69 14.21 -5.38 -11.11
C LEU A 69 13.28 -4.70 -12.12
N SER A 70 12.06 -4.42 -11.72
CA SER A 70 11.09 -3.72 -12.55
C SER A 70 11.61 -2.34 -12.93
N TYR A 71 12.19 -1.61 -11.98
CA TYR A 71 12.79 -0.31 -12.24
C TYR A 71 13.91 -0.40 -13.28
N ILE A 72 14.81 -1.38 -13.14
CA ILE A 72 15.92 -1.55 -14.06
C ILE A 72 15.42 -1.83 -15.48
N PHE A 73 14.36 -2.61 -15.62
CA PHE A 73 13.77 -2.92 -16.93
C PHE A 73 13.07 -1.72 -17.57
N HIS A 74 12.53 -0.79 -16.79
CA HIS A 74 11.66 0.26 -17.29
C HIS A 74 12.27 1.67 -17.26
N TRP A 75 13.36 1.88 -16.53
CA TRP A 75 13.90 3.22 -16.29
C TRP A 75 14.24 3.98 -17.57
N ASN A 76 14.55 3.26 -18.62
CA ASN A 76 14.99 3.79 -19.92
C ASN A 76 13.84 3.86 -20.94
N LYS A 77 12.65 3.46 -20.58
CA LYS A 77 11.51 3.46 -21.52
C LYS A 77 10.90 4.85 -21.60
N GLU A 78 10.53 5.21 -22.83
CA GLU A 78 9.84 6.47 -23.11
C GLU A 78 8.51 6.51 -22.35
N GLY A 79 8.23 7.65 -21.70
CA GLY A 79 7.01 7.84 -20.93
C GLY A 79 7.06 7.27 -19.53
N TYR A 80 8.16 6.62 -19.11
CA TYR A 80 8.27 6.09 -17.76
C TYR A 80 8.50 7.22 -16.76
N ASN A 81 7.71 7.21 -15.67
CA ASN A 81 7.85 8.15 -14.58
C ASN A 81 7.98 7.37 -13.26
N VAL A 82 9.09 7.60 -12.55
CA VAL A 82 9.39 6.85 -11.33
C VAL A 82 8.44 7.20 -10.18
N LEU A 83 7.91 8.43 -10.14
CA LEU A 83 7.09 8.86 -9.02
C LEU A 83 5.77 8.09 -8.90
N PRO A 84 4.94 7.92 -9.95
CA PRO A 84 3.77 7.06 -9.86
C PRO A 84 4.12 5.61 -9.52
N ASP A 85 5.23 5.10 -10.04
CA ASP A 85 5.67 3.74 -9.76
C ASP A 85 6.01 3.57 -8.28
N LEU A 86 6.73 4.53 -7.68
CA LEU A 86 7.03 4.53 -6.25
C LEU A 86 5.75 4.63 -5.41
N CYS A 87 4.78 5.45 -5.82
CA CYS A 87 3.51 5.56 -5.10
C CYS A 87 2.75 4.25 -5.09
N GLN A 88 2.80 3.50 -6.19
CA GLN A 88 2.10 2.21 -6.28
C GLN A 88 2.81 1.07 -5.56
N HIS A 89 4.14 1.10 -5.48
CA HIS A 89 4.91 -0.09 -5.09
C HIS A 89 5.73 0.08 -3.83
N CYS A 90 6.03 1.31 -3.39
CA CYS A 90 6.92 1.54 -2.26
C CYS A 90 6.30 2.40 -1.16
N PHE A 91 5.77 3.58 -1.47
CA PHE A 91 5.30 4.53 -0.46
C PHE A 91 4.15 3.97 0.37
N ASN A 92 3.24 3.23 -0.25
CA ASN A 92 2.14 2.59 0.45
C ASN A 92 2.63 1.57 1.48
N ILE A 93 3.68 0.82 1.16
CA ILE A 93 4.26 -0.15 2.09
C ILE A 93 4.91 0.55 3.28
N VAL A 94 5.59 1.67 3.03
CA VAL A 94 6.17 2.50 4.09
C VAL A 94 5.07 3.00 5.04
N LEU A 95 3.92 3.39 4.53
CA LEU A 95 2.80 3.83 5.35
C LEU A 95 2.31 2.72 6.28
N ILE A 96 2.24 1.47 5.81
CA ILE A 96 1.84 0.34 6.64
C ILE A 96 2.88 0.08 7.74
N ILE A 97 4.16 0.13 7.41
CA ILE A 97 5.23 -0.07 8.39
C ILE A 97 5.13 1.00 9.48
N ILE A 98 4.95 2.26 9.11
CA ILE A 98 4.80 3.35 10.07
C ILE A 98 3.56 3.12 10.94
N ALA A 99 2.44 2.72 10.35
CA ALA A 99 1.21 2.48 11.09
C ALA A 99 1.39 1.37 12.14
N VAL A 100 2.05 0.28 11.78
CA VAL A 100 2.31 -0.82 12.71
C VAL A 100 3.22 -0.35 13.85
N CYS A 101 4.22 0.47 13.55
CA CYS A 101 5.12 1.01 14.57
C CYS A 101 4.43 2.01 15.49
N MET A 102 3.48 2.80 14.97
CA MET A 102 2.74 3.80 15.75
C MET A 102 1.57 3.21 16.53
N LYS A 103 1.13 2.01 16.17
CA LYS A 103 -0.05 1.40 16.74
C LYS A 103 0.08 1.28 18.25
N PRO A 104 -0.91 1.77 19.04
CA PRO A 104 -0.84 1.64 20.49
C PRO A 104 -0.85 0.18 20.91
N LYS A 105 0.00 -0.17 21.86
CA LYS A 105 -0.02 -1.51 22.47
C LYS A 105 -1.19 -1.57 23.45
N LEU A 106 -1.99 -2.60 23.30
CA LEU A 106 -3.10 -2.86 24.21
C LEU A 106 -2.63 -3.57 25.48
#